data_5f66165576a089fbcf3c11e447384b73
#
_entry.id   5f66165576a089fbcf3c11e447384b73
#
_cell.length_a   1.000
_cell.length_b   1.000
_cell.length_c   1.000
_cell.angle_alpha   90.00
_cell.angle_beta   90.00
_cell.angle_gamma   90.00
#
_symmetry.space_group_name_H-M   'P 1'
#
loop_
_entity.id
_entity.type
_entity.pdbx_description
1 polymer ?
#
loop_
_entity_poly.entity_id
_entity_poly.type
_entity_poly.pdbx_seq_one_letter_code
_entity_poly.pdbx_strand_id
1 'polypeptide(L)'
;MQHHTASPTSIVTTARTRTHELQLWAPCFQAVAAGTKPFDVRENDADFQVGDALLIREYDPDSRTYSGQTLLRWVSYVMPGGAFGVELGWCVLGLGNMAPLPPGITDTRLW
;
A
#
# COMPACT_ATOMS: atom_id res chain seq x y z
N MET A 1 -33.48 -0.53 -18.55
CA MET A 1 -32.92 -0.66 -18.25
C MET A 1 -32.23 -0.57 -17.79
N GLN A 2 -32.02 -0.45 -17.47
CA GLN A 2 -31.37 -0.48 -16.85
C GLN A 2 -30.52 -0.35 -16.85
N HIS A 3 -30.39 -0.20 -17.00
CA HIS A 3 -29.50 -0.24 -16.86
C HIS A 3 -28.74 0.20 -17.14
N HIS A 4 -28.94 0.47 -17.64
CA HIS A 4 -28.07 0.73 -18.03
C HIS A 4 -27.38 1.48 -17.82
N THR A 5 -27.66 1.78 -18.26
CA THR A 5 -27.03 2.88 -17.55
C THR A 5 -26.06 2.49 -16.49
N ALA A 6 -25.83 1.31 -16.44
CA ALA A 6 -24.86 0.76 -15.51
C ALA A 6 -23.46 1.33 -15.72
N SER A 7 -23.21 1.95 -16.84
CA SER A 7 -21.88 2.43 -17.15
C SER A 7 -21.30 3.38 -16.12
N PRO A 8 -22.03 4.37 -15.64
CA PRO A 8 -21.50 5.27 -14.64
C PRO A 8 -21.09 4.53 -13.37
N THR A 9 -21.84 3.50 -13.06
CA THR A 9 -21.53 2.72 -11.89
C THR A 9 -20.17 2.02 -12.03
N SER A 10 -19.82 1.60 -13.22
CA SER A 10 -18.53 0.97 -13.46
C SER A 10 -17.41 1.89 -13.13
N ILE A 11 -17.55 3.17 -13.43
CA ILE A 11 -16.52 4.14 -13.12
C ILE A 11 -16.28 4.20 -11.63
N VAL A 12 -17.34 4.15 -10.86
CA VAL A 12 -17.21 4.18 -9.41
C VAL A 12 -16.41 2.99 -8.91
N THR A 13 -16.64 1.81 -9.49
CA THR A 13 -15.93 0.63 -9.02
C THR A 13 -14.44 0.69 -9.28
N THR A 14 -14.01 1.44 -10.29
CA THR A 14 -12.58 1.56 -10.58
C THR A 14 -11.84 2.33 -9.51
N ALA A 15 -12.55 3.09 -8.69
CA ALA A 15 -11.93 3.83 -7.60
C ALA A 15 -11.80 2.98 -6.34
N ARG A 16 -12.23 1.73 -6.38
CA ARG A 16 -12.19 0.88 -5.20
C ARG A 16 -10.77 0.60 -4.77
N THR A 17 -10.53 0.75 -3.47
CA THR A 17 -9.25 0.47 -2.84
C THR A 17 -9.30 -0.91 -2.21
N ARG A 18 -8.23 -1.65 -2.37
CA ARG A 18 -8.06 -2.93 -1.68
C ARG A 18 -7.23 -2.72 -0.44
N THR A 19 -7.38 -3.62 0.53
CA THR A 19 -6.57 -3.63 1.73
C THR A 19 -5.75 -4.92 1.75
N HIS A 20 -4.46 -4.76 2.00
CA HIS A 20 -3.54 -5.88 2.15
C HIS A 20 -3.04 -5.93 3.58
N GLU A 21 -2.86 -7.12 4.10
CA GLU A 21 -2.27 -7.31 5.42
C GLU A 21 -0.83 -7.78 5.23
N LEU A 22 0.12 -7.05 5.81
CA LEU A 22 1.54 -7.32 5.62
C LEU A 22 2.23 -7.56 6.96
N GLN A 23 3.18 -8.49 6.96
CA GLN A 23 4.07 -8.71 8.09
C GLN A 23 5.35 -7.92 7.87
N LEU A 24 5.81 -7.21 8.90
CA LEU A 24 7.12 -6.59 8.89
C LEU A 24 7.88 -6.98 10.15
N TRP A 25 9.15 -7.36 9.97
CA TRP A 25 10.03 -7.61 11.11
C TRP A 25 10.20 -6.33 11.93
N ALA A 26 10.41 -6.49 13.24
CA ALA A 26 10.43 -5.36 14.16
C ALA A 26 11.33 -4.21 13.71
N PRO A 27 12.58 -4.42 13.26
CA PRO A 27 13.41 -3.29 12.84
C PRO A 27 12.81 -2.51 11.68
N CYS A 28 12.23 -3.22 10.70
CA CYS A 28 11.57 -2.57 9.57
C CYS A 28 10.30 -1.87 10.01
N PHE A 29 9.51 -2.54 10.84
CA PHE A 29 8.26 -1.97 11.35
C PHE A 29 8.54 -0.66 12.11
N GLN A 30 9.56 -0.66 12.98
CA GLN A 30 9.88 0.52 13.76
C GLN A 30 10.37 1.67 12.86
N ALA A 31 11.12 1.36 11.82
CA ALA A 31 11.59 2.38 10.88
C ALA A 31 10.44 2.97 10.08
N VAL A 32 9.47 2.15 9.69
CA VAL A 32 8.26 2.66 9.01
C VAL A 32 7.46 3.52 9.99
N ALA A 33 7.29 3.06 11.22
CA ALA A 33 6.54 3.79 12.24
C ALA A 33 7.17 5.16 12.50
N ALA A 34 8.49 5.22 12.54
CA ALA A 34 9.22 6.47 12.79
C ALA A 34 9.26 7.39 11.58
N GLY A 35 8.84 6.93 10.42
CA GLY A 35 8.88 7.72 9.20
C GLY A 35 10.24 7.74 8.51
N THR A 36 11.22 7.01 9.03
CA THR A 36 12.54 6.98 8.42
C THR A 36 12.63 5.97 7.29
N LYS A 37 11.63 5.11 7.13
CA LYS A 37 11.56 4.15 6.03
C LYS A 37 10.20 4.29 5.34
N PRO A 38 10.07 5.23 4.40
CA PRO A 38 8.78 5.46 3.73
C PRO A 38 8.56 4.52 2.54
N PHE A 39 9.04 3.30 2.62
CA PHE A 39 8.93 2.32 1.54
C PHE A 39 9.04 0.91 2.10
N ASP A 40 8.65 -0.07 1.30
CA ASP A 40 8.84 -1.48 1.61
C ASP A 40 9.20 -2.24 0.36
N VAL A 41 10.11 -3.21 0.48
CA VAL A 41 10.54 -4.07 -0.62
C VAL A 41 10.01 -5.46 -0.33
N ARG A 42 9.24 -6.02 -1.27
CA ARG A 42 8.64 -7.33 -1.07
C ARG A 42 8.33 -8.03 -2.38
N GLU A 43 7.96 -9.29 -2.28
CA GLU A 43 7.47 -10.01 -3.45
C GLU A 43 6.20 -9.35 -3.94
N ASN A 44 6.09 -9.24 -5.26
CA ASN A 44 4.90 -8.67 -5.89
C ASN A 44 3.88 -9.78 -6.13
N ASP A 45 3.32 -10.29 -5.05
CA ASP A 45 2.45 -11.46 -5.08
C ASP A 45 0.97 -11.12 -4.88
N ALA A 46 0.64 -9.84 -4.77
CA ALA A 46 -0.72 -9.42 -4.47
C ALA A 46 -1.21 -8.29 -5.37
N ASP A 47 -0.52 -8.06 -6.48
CA ASP A 47 -0.90 -7.02 -7.45
C ASP A 47 -1.19 -5.69 -6.77
N PHE A 48 -0.20 -5.19 -6.03
CA PHE A 48 -0.34 -3.93 -5.31
C PHE A 48 -0.56 -2.78 -6.28
N GLN A 49 -1.52 -1.93 -5.95
CA GLN A 49 -1.85 -0.76 -6.77
C GLN A 49 -1.74 0.50 -5.92
N VAL A 50 -1.38 1.60 -6.56
CA VAL A 50 -1.38 2.90 -5.89
C VAL A 50 -2.78 3.17 -5.34
N GLY A 51 -2.83 3.59 -4.07
CA GLY A 51 -4.08 3.83 -3.37
C GLY A 51 -4.54 2.67 -2.50
N ASP A 52 -3.96 1.50 -2.66
CA ASP A 52 -4.30 0.37 -1.79
C ASP A 52 -3.90 0.65 -0.35
N ALA A 53 -4.70 0.19 0.59
CA ALA A 53 -4.41 0.31 2.01
C ALA A 53 -3.55 -0.87 2.47
N LEU A 54 -2.65 -0.60 3.38
CA LEU A 54 -1.75 -1.60 3.92
C LEU A 54 -1.89 -1.63 5.44
N LEU A 55 -2.40 -2.74 5.95
CA LEU A 55 -2.40 -2.99 7.39
C LEU A 55 -1.11 -3.74 7.70
N ILE A 56 -0.17 -3.05 8.33
CA ILE A 56 1.17 -3.57 8.58
C ILE A 56 1.23 -4.04 10.01
N ARG A 57 1.66 -5.26 10.21
CA ARG A 57 1.72 -5.89 11.53
C ARG A 57 3.16 -6.23 11.88
N GLU A 58 3.60 -5.82 13.06
CA GLU A 58 4.93 -6.16 13.54
C GLU A 58 4.98 -7.65 13.88
N TYR A 59 5.99 -8.32 13.35
CA TYR A 59 6.10 -9.77 13.42
C TYR A 59 7.54 -10.18 13.79
N ASP A 60 7.64 -11.15 14.68
CA ASP A 60 8.93 -11.75 15.04
C ASP A 60 9.04 -13.10 14.35
N PRO A 61 9.94 -13.25 13.36
CA PRO A 61 10.08 -14.52 12.66
C PRO A 61 10.68 -15.62 13.50
N ASP A 62 11.43 -15.28 14.56
CA ASP A 62 12.04 -16.30 15.43
C ASP A 62 11.00 -16.98 16.30
N SER A 63 10.14 -16.18 16.95
CA SER A 63 9.07 -16.73 17.77
C SER A 63 7.81 -17.04 16.98
N ARG A 64 7.73 -16.54 15.73
CA ARG A 64 6.56 -16.67 14.87
C ARG A 64 5.33 -16.07 15.51
N THR A 65 5.49 -14.91 16.15
CA THR A 65 4.39 -14.23 16.82
C THR A 65 4.31 -12.78 16.41
N TYR A 66 3.10 -12.24 16.47
CA TYR A 66 2.87 -10.82 16.28
C TYR A 66 2.97 -10.12 17.64
N SER A 67 3.53 -8.91 17.63
CA SER A 67 3.62 -8.11 18.86
C SER A 67 2.29 -7.51 19.27
N GLY A 68 1.35 -7.41 18.34
CA GLY A 68 0.11 -6.69 18.56
C GLY A 68 0.14 -5.27 18.02
N GLN A 69 1.31 -4.75 17.67
CA GLN A 69 1.41 -3.42 17.09
C GLN A 69 1.10 -3.46 15.60
N THR A 70 0.35 -2.47 15.15
CA THR A 70 -0.04 -2.36 13.75
C THR A 70 0.11 -0.92 13.28
N LEU A 71 0.24 -0.77 11.97
CA LEU A 71 0.28 0.53 11.30
C LEU A 71 -0.62 0.47 10.09
N LEU A 72 -1.24 1.61 9.77
CA LEU A 72 -2.01 1.76 8.54
C LEU A 72 -1.24 2.71 7.63
N ARG A 73 -0.99 2.26 6.42
CA ARG A 73 -0.31 3.05 5.39
C ARG A 73 -1.03 2.83 4.08
N TRP A 74 -0.74 3.67 3.09
CA TRP A 74 -1.30 3.53 1.75
C TRP A 74 -0.19 3.47 0.74
N VAL A 75 -0.40 2.71 -0.33
CA VAL A 75 0.57 2.62 -1.43
C VAL A 75 0.57 3.93 -2.18
N SER A 76 1.68 4.65 -2.13
CA SER A 76 1.84 5.92 -2.84
C SER A 76 2.50 5.73 -4.20
N TYR A 77 3.26 4.67 -4.38
CA TYR A 77 3.96 4.37 -5.61
C TYR A 77 4.31 2.89 -5.64
N VAL A 78 4.31 2.30 -6.82
CA VAL A 78 4.76 0.92 -7.01
C VAL A 78 5.86 0.92 -8.05
N MET A 79 7.06 0.50 -7.67
CA MET A 79 8.14 0.27 -8.62
C MET A 79 8.26 -1.22 -8.86
N PRO A 80 7.92 -1.70 -10.06
CA PRO A 80 8.01 -3.13 -10.35
C PRO A 80 9.46 -3.57 -10.46
N GLY A 81 9.71 -4.85 -10.22
CA GLY A 81 11.02 -5.42 -10.37
C GLY A 81 11.42 -5.61 -11.83
N GLY A 82 12.65 -6.06 -12.03
CA GLY A 82 13.21 -6.29 -13.34
C GLY A 82 14.07 -5.13 -13.85
N ALA A 83 14.20 -4.05 -13.07
CA ALA A 83 15.04 -2.91 -13.41
C ALA A 83 15.53 -2.23 -12.13
N PHE A 84 16.54 -1.37 -12.27
CA PHE A 84 17.08 -0.54 -11.18
C PHE A 84 17.51 -1.34 -9.96
N GLY A 85 18.00 -2.56 -10.17
CA GLY A 85 18.47 -3.41 -9.08
C GLY A 85 17.37 -4.11 -8.30
N VAL A 86 16.11 -3.94 -8.68
CA VAL A 86 15.00 -4.65 -8.07
C VAL A 86 14.77 -5.93 -8.85
N GLU A 87 14.77 -7.04 -8.14
CA GLU A 87 14.67 -8.36 -8.76
C GLU A 87 13.30 -8.55 -9.41
N LEU A 88 13.27 -9.26 -10.54
CA LEU A 88 12.01 -9.59 -11.19
C LEU A 88 11.12 -10.39 -10.23
N GLY A 89 9.84 -10.06 -10.17
CA GLY A 89 8.92 -10.70 -9.22
C GLY A 89 8.86 -10.00 -7.88
N TRP A 90 9.69 -8.98 -7.66
CA TRP A 90 9.67 -8.15 -6.46
C TRP A 90 9.17 -6.76 -6.82
N CYS A 91 8.91 -5.96 -5.81
CA CYS A 91 8.52 -4.57 -6.03
C CYS A 91 8.94 -3.72 -4.83
N VAL A 92 9.01 -2.42 -5.08
CA VAL A 92 9.17 -1.43 -4.02
C VAL A 92 7.88 -0.66 -3.92
N LEU A 93 7.32 -0.61 -2.71
CA LEU A 93 6.10 0.13 -2.43
C LEU A 93 6.46 1.41 -1.71
N GLY A 94 6.04 2.55 -2.23
CA GLY A 94 6.06 3.78 -1.47
C GLY A 94 4.93 3.74 -0.45
N LEU A 95 5.20 4.25 0.75
CA LEU A 95 4.25 4.20 1.86
C LEU A 95 3.82 5.61 2.24
N GLY A 96 2.54 5.89 2.06
CA GLY A 96 1.95 7.17 2.45
C GLY A 96 1.26 7.08 3.79
N ASN A 97 1.26 8.19 4.51
CA ASN A 97 0.66 8.26 5.85
C ASN A 97 -0.83 8.57 5.81
N MET A 98 -1.34 8.99 4.67
CA MET A 98 -2.73 9.44 4.55
C MET A 98 -3.39 8.73 3.38
N ALA A 99 -4.68 8.50 3.51
CA ALA A 99 -5.46 7.94 2.43
C ALA A 99 -5.35 8.85 1.20
N PRO A 100 -5.31 8.27 0.00
CA PRO A 100 -5.26 9.08 -1.21
C PRO A 100 -6.54 9.89 -1.36
N LEU A 101 -6.41 11.05 -1.99
CA LEU A 101 -7.57 11.87 -2.28
C LEU A 101 -8.45 11.20 -3.35
N PRO A 102 -9.76 11.41 -3.29
CA PRO A 102 -10.63 10.94 -4.36
C PRO A 102 -10.21 11.55 -5.69
N PRO A 103 -10.49 10.87 -6.80
CA PRO A 103 -10.18 11.41 -8.12
C PRO A 103 -10.79 12.80 -8.30
N GLY A 104 -10.02 13.71 -8.85
CA GLY A 104 -10.47 15.06 -9.12
C GLY A 104 -10.34 16.03 -7.95
N ILE A 105 -9.93 15.55 -6.78
CA ILE A 105 -9.70 16.41 -5.63
C ILE A 105 -8.21 16.76 -5.55
N THR A 106 -7.94 18.05 -5.39
CA THR A 106 -6.56 18.51 -5.26
C THR A 106 -6.32 18.95 -3.81
N ASP A 107 -5.21 18.53 -3.26
CA ASP A 107 -4.84 18.92 -1.91
C ASP A 107 -4.13 20.27 -1.97
N THR A 108 -4.87 21.33 -1.71
CA THR A 108 -4.32 22.68 -1.78
C THR A 108 -3.45 23.04 -0.60
N ARG A 109 -3.41 22.19 0.42
CA ARG A 109 -2.55 22.46 1.58
C ARG A 109 -1.06 22.38 1.24
N LEU A 110 -0.75 21.80 0.09
CA LEU A 110 0.63 21.66 -0.34
C LEU A 110 1.23 22.96 -0.90
N TRP A 111 0.41 23.97 -1.11
CA TRP A 111 0.84 25.25 -1.67
C TRP A 111 0.89 26.38 -0.63
#